data_3eead74d7e2b71c97150e4b42b25c4c2
#
_entry.id   3eead74d7e2b71c97150e4b42b25c4c2
#
_cell.length_a   1.000
_cell.length_b   1.000
_cell.length_c   1.000
_cell.angle_alpha   90.00
_cell.angle_beta   90.00
_cell.angle_gamma   90.00
#
_symmetry.space_group_name_H-M   'P 1'
#
loop_
_entity.id
_entity.type
_entity.pdbx_description
1 polymer ?
#
loop_
_entity_poly.entity_id
_entity_poly.type
_entity_poly.pdbx_seq_one_letter_code
_entity_poly.pdbx_strand_id
1 'polypeptide(L)'
;RAAGAQAGLYRLSAPFAGLVADTFANVGDLAQPGQPIAVVYDPAALRVTASVPASVESRVQAGGRFAIVVDGQRLVPSRVQWLPATDAVSQTRTLRLELPAQTALAPGRFARVELPVSGAAGSSRLTVPQQAVVRRAELTAVYVLRAKGAPELRYVRLGDSLGSDVEVLAGLRAGERVVTTPEA
;
A
#
# COMPACT_ATOMS: atom_id res chain seq x y z
N ARG A 1 -14.09 20.88 -52.56
CA ARG A 1 -14.06 19.89 -51.46
C ARG A 1 -12.72 19.81 -50.70
N ALA A 2 -11.62 20.31 -51.25
CA ALA A 2 -10.28 20.31 -50.58
C ALA A 2 -10.16 21.33 -49.43
N ALA A 3 -10.80 22.50 -49.53
CA ALA A 3 -10.73 23.54 -48.49
C ALA A 3 -11.38 23.16 -47.15
N GLY A 4 -12.42 22.32 -47.19
CA GLY A 4 -13.05 21.78 -45.95
C GLY A 4 -12.22 20.75 -45.23
N ALA A 5 -11.40 19.97 -45.92
CA ALA A 5 -10.48 19.00 -45.33
C ALA A 5 -9.27 19.67 -44.66
N GLN A 6 -8.78 20.79 -45.23
CA GLN A 6 -7.72 21.61 -44.62
C GLN A 6 -8.19 22.32 -43.35
N ALA A 7 -9.42 22.85 -43.29
CA ALA A 7 -9.94 23.50 -42.09
C ALA A 7 -10.07 22.56 -40.89
N GLY A 8 -10.26 21.24 -41.11
CA GLY A 8 -10.30 20.21 -40.07
C GLY A 8 -8.95 19.99 -39.35
N LEU A 9 -7.83 20.29 -40.05
CA LEU A 9 -6.48 20.14 -39.49
C LEU A 9 -6.14 21.25 -38.47
N TYR A 10 -6.88 22.31 -38.46
CA TYR A 10 -6.68 23.46 -37.55
C TYR A 10 -7.66 23.45 -36.38
N ARG A 11 -8.45 22.40 -36.20
CA ARG A 11 -9.39 22.25 -35.11
C ARG A 11 -9.06 21.03 -34.29
N LEU A 12 -8.57 21.26 -33.08
CA LEU A 12 -8.33 20.19 -32.11
C LEU A 12 -9.59 20.02 -31.23
N SER A 13 -10.05 18.78 -31.12
CA SER A 13 -11.18 18.43 -30.26
C SER A 13 -10.76 17.37 -29.25
N ALA A 14 -11.31 17.44 -28.02
CA ALA A 14 -11.10 16.38 -27.05
C ALA A 14 -11.65 15.05 -27.56
N PRO A 15 -10.90 13.93 -27.45
CA PRO A 15 -11.31 12.63 -27.95
C PRO A 15 -12.42 11.97 -27.08
N PHE A 16 -12.63 12.47 -25.86
CA PHE A 16 -13.64 11.99 -24.91
C PHE A 16 -14.13 13.13 -24.01
N ALA A 17 -15.25 12.94 -23.34
CA ALA A 17 -15.75 13.85 -22.32
C ALA A 17 -14.88 13.75 -21.06
N GLY A 18 -14.35 14.85 -20.58
CA GLY A 18 -13.43 14.87 -19.43
C GLY A 18 -13.19 16.26 -18.88
N LEU A 19 -12.26 16.33 -17.95
CA LEU A 19 -11.80 17.59 -17.34
C LEU A 19 -10.41 17.94 -17.85
N VAL A 20 -10.15 19.22 -18.05
CA VAL A 20 -8.82 19.73 -18.38
C VAL A 20 -7.98 19.76 -17.11
N ALA A 21 -6.89 19.02 -17.09
CA ALA A 21 -5.95 19.03 -15.97
C ALA A 21 -4.95 20.17 -16.07
N ASP A 22 -4.50 20.46 -17.30
CA ASP A 22 -3.51 21.52 -17.55
C ASP A 22 -3.58 22.01 -19.00
N THR A 23 -3.10 23.24 -19.25
CA THR A 23 -3.01 23.85 -20.57
C THR A 23 -1.61 24.41 -20.79
N PHE A 24 -0.98 24.07 -21.92
CA PHE A 24 0.39 24.48 -22.26
C PHE A 24 0.48 25.51 -23.38
N ALA A 25 -0.65 25.89 -23.95
CA ALA A 25 -0.70 26.89 -25.02
C ALA A 25 -1.70 27.99 -24.70
N ASN A 26 -1.34 29.22 -25.04
CA ASN A 26 -2.18 30.43 -24.92
C ASN A 26 -2.63 30.94 -26.29
N VAL A 27 -3.63 31.81 -26.27
CA VAL A 27 -4.07 32.49 -27.49
C VAL A 27 -2.93 33.35 -28.03
N GLY A 28 -2.54 33.12 -29.28
CA GLY A 28 -1.43 33.79 -29.94
C GLY A 28 -0.16 32.96 -30.05
N ASP A 29 -0.07 31.82 -29.34
CA ASP A 29 1.06 30.90 -29.43
C ASP A 29 1.09 30.18 -30.79
N LEU A 30 2.29 29.86 -31.25
CA LEU A 30 2.48 29.06 -32.45
C LEU A 30 2.30 27.57 -32.12
N ALA A 31 1.22 26.99 -32.61
CA ALA A 31 1.01 25.53 -32.47
C ALA A 31 1.94 24.77 -33.43
N GLN A 32 2.77 23.86 -32.88
CA GLN A 32 3.64 22.99 -33.64
C GLN A 32 3.20 21.53 -33.51
N PRO A 33 3.30 20.72 -34.58
CA PRO A 33 3.04 19.30 -34.50
C PRO A 33 3.92 18.62 -33.45
N GLY A 34 3.31 17.78 -32.58
CA GLY A 34 3.99 17.08 -31.51
C GLY A 34 4.10 17.83 -30.19
N GLN A 35 3.72 19.10 -30.12
CA GLN A 35 3.66 19.81 -28.85
C GLN A 35 2.29 19.59 -28.16
N PRO A 36 2.28 19.26 -26.85
CA PRO A 36 1.05 19.16 -26.10
C PRO A 36 0.40 20.54 -25.93
N ILE A 37 -0.90 20.64 -26.18
CA ILE A 37 -1.68 21.87 -25.98
C ILE A 37 -2.43 21.85 -24.66
N ALA A 38 -3.00 20.69 -24.30
CA ALA A 38 -3.71 20.51 -23.03
C ALA A 38 -3.67 19.04 -22.62
N VAL A 39 -3.79 18.79 -21.32
CA VAL A 39 -4.01 17.46 -20.75
C VAL A 39 -5.46 17.35 -20.30
N VAL A 40 -6.15 16.34 -20.84
CA VAL A 40 -7.53 16.03 -20.48
C VAL A 40 -7.57 14.66 -19.83
N TYR A 41 -8.32 14.51 -18.75
CA TYR A 41 -8.53 13.23 -18.09
C TYR A 41 -10.01 12.96 -17.86
N ASP A 42 -10.36 11.67 -17.80
CA ASP A 42 -11.69 11.23 -17.42
C ASP A 42 -11.70 10.98 -15.90
N PRO A 43 -12.49 11.76 -15.11
CA PRO A 43 -12.58 11.57 -13.66
C PRO A 43 -13.23 10.24 -13.26
N ALA A 44 -13.99 9.61 -14.16
CA ALA A 44 -14.60 8.29 -13.92
C ALA A 44 -13.64 7.12 -14.19
N ALA A 45 -12.52 7.37 -14.87
CA ALA A 45 -11.56 6.34 -15.28
C ALA A 45 -10.20 6.46 -14.57
N LEU A 46 -10.20 6.89 -13.32
CA LEU A 46 -8.98 6.99 -12.52
C LEU A 46 -8.45 5.62 -12.10
N ARG A 47 -7.13 5.49 -12.05
CA ARG A 47 -6.44 4.28 -11.61
C ARG A 47 -5.25 4.60 -10.74
N VAL A 48 -4.93 3.69 -9.83
CA VAL A 48 -3.68 3.67 -9.08
C VAL A 48 -2.73 2.68 -9.73
N THR A 49 -1.48 3.08 -9.87
CA THR A 49 -0.40 2.21 -10.36
C THR A 49 0.63 2.06 -9.26
N ALA A 50 0.97 0.83 -8.91
CA ALA A 50 1.96 0.51 -7.89
C ALA A 50 3.00 -0.47 -8.44
N SER A 51 4.27 -0.25 -8.10
CA SER A 51 5.35 -1.20 -8.35
C SER A 51 5.50 -2.12 -7.16
N VAL A 52 5.30 -3.41 -7.35
CA VAL A 52 5.32 -4.42 -6.28
C VAL A 52 6.52 -5.34 -6.48
N PRO A 53 7.40 -5.49 -5.46
CA PRO A 53 8.53 -6.41 -5.53
C PRO A 53 8.07 -7.87 -5.72
N ALA A 54 8.82 -8.65 -6.50
CA ALA A 54 8.50 -10.06 -6.77
C ALA A 54 8.39 -10.90 -5.47
N SER A 55 9.18 -10.58 -4.45
CA SER A 55 9.12 -11.20 -3.13
C SER A 55 7.81 -10.97 -2.37
N VAL A 56 7.14 -9.85 -2.64
CA VAL A 56 5.81 -9.53 -2.07
C VAL A 56 4.73 -10.17 -2.94
N GLU A 57 4.84 -10.07 -4.27
CA GLU A 57 3.89 -10.65 -5.22
C GLU A 57 3.66 -12.14 -4.98
N SER A 58 4.74 -12.92 -4.76
CA SER A 58 4.68 -14.36 -4.51
C SER A 58 3.86 -14.75 -3.27
N ARG A 59 3.63 -13.79 -2.36
CA ARG A 59 2.84 -13.98 -1.13
C ARG A 59 1.42 -13.44 -1.23
N VAL A 60 1.08 -12.75 -2.33
CA VAL A 60 -0.27 -12.19 -2.52
C VAL A 60 -1.27 -13.32 -2.70
N GLN A 61 -2.33 -13.31 -1.91
CA GLN A 61 -3.40 -14.31 -1.98
C GLN A 61 -4.28 -14.09 -3.21
N ALA A 62 -4.46 -15.12 -4.01
CA ALA A 62 -5.43 -15.09 -5.10
C ALA A 62 -6.85 -14.93 -4.52
N GLY A 63 -7.60 -13.95 -5.05
CA GLY A 63 -8.95 -13.64 -4.58
C GLY A 63 -9.01 -12.86 -3.26
N GLY A 64 -7.89 -12.47 -2.69
CA GLY A 64 -7.83 -11.61 -1.51
C GLY A 64 -8.33 -10.19 -1.80
N ARG A 65 -8.71 -9.47 -0.76
CA ARG A 65 -9.25 -8.10 -0.88
C ARG A 65 -8.11 -7.09 -0.92
N PHE A 66 -8.03 -6.36 -2.02
CA PHE A 66 -7.16 -5.20 -2.17
C PHE A 66 -7.88 -3.96 -1.63
N ALA A 67 -7.13 -3.03 -1.09
CA ALA A 67 -7.66 -1.71 -0.75
C ALA A 67 -6.68 -0.60 -1.19
N ILE A 68 -7.24 0.56 -1.43
CA ILE A 68 -6.52 1.77 -1.80
C ILE A 68 -6.81 2.81 -0.73
N VAL A 69 -5.80 3.44 -0.18
CA VAL A 69 -5.96 4.54 0.78
C VAL A 69 -5.40 5.81 0.16
N VAL A 70 -6.28 6.78 -0.05
CA VAL A 70 -5.96 8.12 -0.58
C VAL A 70 -6.59 9.14 0.35
N ASP A 71 -5.83 10.13 0.79
CA ASP A 71 -6.30 11.22 1.68
C ASP A 71 -7.05 10.70 2.93
N GLY A 72 -6.65 9.56 3.47
CA GLY A 72 -7.31 8.92 4.62
C GLY A 72 -8.57 8.10 4.27
N GLN A 73 -9.07 8.18 3.05
CA GLN A 73 -10.20 7.39 2.59
C GLN A 73 -9.73 6.01 2.12
N ARG A 74 -10.39 4.97 2.60
CA ARG A 74 -10.14 3.59 2.19
C ARG A 74 -11.16 3.18 1.13
N LEU A 75 -10.67 2.88 -0.06
CA LEU A 75 -11.46 2.52 -1.24
C LEU A 75 -11.19 1.07 -1.65
N VAL A 76 -12.23 0.40 -2.13
CA VAL A 76 -12.09 -0.92 -2.75
C VAL A 76 -11.98 -0.70 -4.26
N PRO A 77 -10.93 -1.21 -4.91
CA PRO A 77 -10.78 -1.08 -6.36
C PRO A 77 -11.90 -1.83 -7.09
N SER A 78 -12.41 -1.26 -8.18
CA SER A 78 -13.39 -1.91 -9.04
C SER A 78 -12.75 -3.03 -9.87
N ARG A 79 -11.47 -2.89 -10.19
CA ARG A 79 -10.68 -3.89 -10.93
C ARG A 79 -9.24 -3.89 -10.47
N VAL A 80 -8.64 -5.08 -10.42
CA VAL A 80 -7.23 -5.29 -10.10
C VAL A 80 -6.58 -6.05 -11.25
N GLN A 81 -5.47 -5.53 -11.75
CA GLN A 81 -4.74 -6.12 -12.87
C GLN A 81 -3.24 -6.10 -12.63
N TRP A 82 -2.61 -7.26 -12.73
CA TRP A 82 -1.16 -7.39 -12.81
C TRP A 82 -0.70 -7.27 -14.26
N LEU A 83 0.24 -6.39 -14.53
CA LEU A 83 0.86 -6.34 -15.85
C LEU A 83 1.81 -7.53 -16.00
N PRO A 84 1.87 -8.15 -17.20
CA PRO A 84 2.70 -9.35 -17.40
C PRO A 84 4.21 -9.06 -17.34
N ALA A 85 4.62 -7.84 -17.68
CA ALA A 85 6.03 -7.48 -17.70
C ALA A 85 6.56 -7.19 -16.30
N THR A 86 7.72 -7.75 -15.97
CA THR A 86 8.51 -7.42 -14.79
C THR A 86 9.64 -6.49 -15.20
N ASP A 87 9.85 -5.43 -14.44
CA ASP A 87 11.00 -4.55 -14.61
C ASP A 87 12.26 -5.28 -14.12
N ALA A 88 13.21 -5.48 -15.02
CA ALA A 88 14.40 -6.27 -14.75
C ALA A 88 15.39 -5.56 -13.79
N VAL A 89 15.37 -4.24 -13.75
CA VAL A 89 16.28 -3.44 -12.91
C VAL A 89 15.79 -3.40 -11.47
N SER A 90 14.50 -3.06 -11.27
CA SER A 90 13.89 -2.93 -9.93
C SER A 90 13.36 -4.25 -9.40
N GLN A 91 13.31 -5.31 -10.21
CA GLN A 91 12.68 -6.60 -9.85
C GLN A 91 11.23 -6.43 -9.34
N THR A 92 10.52 -5.45 -9.92
CA THR A 92 9.13 -5.16 -9.57
C THR A 92 8.19 -5.47 -10.71
N ARG A 93 6.95 -5.79 -10.35
CA ARG A 93 5.85 -5.95 -11.28
C ARG A 93 4.80 -4.88 -11.05
N THR A 94 4.26 -4.36 -12.12
CA THR A 94 3.27 -3.28 -12.04
C THR A 94 1.88 -3.85 -11.73
N LEU A 95 1.28 -3.32 -10.67
CA LEU A 95 -0.09 -3.55 -10.27
C LEU A 95 -0.92 -2.33 -10.62
N ARG A 96 -2.02 -2.52 -11.37
CA ARG A 96 -3.02 -1.49 -11.68
C ARG A 96 -4.31 -1.78 -10.93
N LEU A 97 -4.84 -0.75 -10.27
CA LEU A 97 -6.09 -0.81 -9.54
C LEU A 97 -7.00 0.31 -10.07
N GLU A 98 -8.12 -0.04 -10.66
CA GLU A 98 -9.11 0.93 -11.13
C GLU A 98 -9.94 1.41 -9.94
N LEU A 99 -10.14 2.72 -9.84
CA LEU A 99 -10.98 3.31 -8.81
C LEU A 99 -12.46 3.20 -9.18
N PRO A 100 -13.37 3.17 -8.20
CA PRO A 100 -14.79 3.29 -8.49
C PRO A 100 -15.11 4.60 -9.22
N ALA A 101 -16.00 4.55 -10.20
CA ALA A 101 -16.32 5.69 -11.09
C ALA A 101 -16.83 6.96 -10.36
N GLN A 102 -17.30 6.84 -9.14
CA GLN A 102 -17.83 7.95 -8.34
C GLN A 102 -16.79 8.57 -7.39
N THR A 103 -15.51 8.24 -7.57
CA THR A 103 -14.46 8.74 -6.70
C THR A 103 -14.05 10.15 -7.12
N ALA A 104 -14.39 11.15 -6.33
CA ALA A 104 -14.05 12.56 -6.58
C ALA A 104 -12.59 12.85 -6.21
N LEU A 105 -11.65 12.27 -6.95
CA LEU A 105 -10.21 12.48 -6.78
C LEU A 105 -9.61 13.14 -8.03
N ALA A 106 -8.58 13.95 -7.82
CA ALA A 106 -7.76 14.46 -8.90
C ALA A 106 -6.57 13.53 -9.17
N PRO A 107 -6.11 13.37 -10.43
CA PRO A 107 -4.89 12.64 -10.74
C PRO A 107 -3.65 13.32 -10.12
N GLY A 108 -2.54 12.57 -10.02
CA GLY A 108 -1.29 13.08 -9.45
C GLY A 108 -1.15 12.94 -7.93
N ARG A 109 -2.13 12.36 -7.24
CA ARG A 109 -2.06 12.10 -5.80
C ARG A 109 -1.35 10.79 -5.48
N PHE A 110 -0.69 10.76 -4.31
CA PHE A 110 -0.14 9.53 -3.77
C PHE A 110 -1.23 8.66 -3.17
N ALA A 111 -1.17 7.36 -3.46
CA ALA A 111 -2.05 6.36 -2.92
C ALA A 111 -1.26 5.26 -2.24
N ARG A 112 -1.73 4.78 -1.09
CA ARG A 112 -1.23 3.57 -0.45
C ARG A 112 -2.07 2.40 -0.90
N VAL A 113 -1.42 1.35 -1.39
CA VAL A 113 -2.09 0.11 -1.79
C VAL A 113 -1.88 -0.94 -0.69
N GLU A 114 -2.97 -1.49 -0.18
CA GLU A 114 -2.97 -2.61 0.76
C GLU A 114 -3.17 -3.91 0.01
N LEU A 115 -2.20 -4.81 0.14
CA LEU A 115 -2.17 -6.09 -0.54
C LEU A 115 -2.59 -7.22 0.43
N PRO A 116 -3.43 -8.17 0.01
CA PRO A 116 -3.76 -9.35 0.78
C PRO A 116 -2.59 -10.36 0.71
N VAL A 117 -1.65 -10.30 1.63
CA VAL A 117 -0.49 -11.21 1.64
C VAL A 117 -0.68 -12.37 2.60
N SER A 118 -0.31 -13.57 2.17
CA SER A 118 -0.24 -14.75 3.02
C SER A 118 0.85 -14.54 4.08
N GLY A 119 0.54 -14.83 5.33
CA GLY A 119 1.47 -14.61 6.45
C GLY A 119 1.28 -13.28 7.20
N ALA A 120 0.52 -12.30 6.65
CA ALA A 120 0.18 -11.09 7.41
C ALA A 120 -1.00 -11.31 8.39
N ALA A 121 -1.86 -12.31 8.14
CA ALA A 121 -2.98 -12.65 9.02
C ALA A 121 -2.82 -13.99 9.75
N GLY A 122 -1.66 -14.66 9.63
CA GLY A 122 -1.47 -16.03 10.12
C GLY A 122 -0.12 -16.37 10.72
N SER A 123 0.89 -15.51 10.69
CA SER A 123 1.92 -15.60 11.70
C SER A 123 1.28 -15.09 12.99
N SER A 124 0.88 -15.99 13.89
CA SER A 124 0.52 -15.58 15.25
C SER A 124 1.76 -14.86 15.79
N ARG A 125 1.73 -13.52 15.71
CA ARG A 125 2.76 -12.72 16.36
C ARG A 125 2.69 -13.11 17.83
N LEU A 126 3.78 -13.61 18.32
CA LEU A 126 3.85 -13.90 19.74
C LEU A 126 3.91 -12.55 20.44
N THR A 127 2.87 -12.22 21.19
CA THR A 127 2.80 -10.97 21.93
C THR A 127 2.73 -11.24 23.42
N VAL A 128 3.27 -10.31 24.20
CA VAL A 128 3.12 -10.30 25.65
C VAL A 128 2.66 -8.91 26.10
N PRO A 129 1.88 -8.80 27.18
CA PRO A 129 1.55 -7.50 27.73
C PRO A 129 2.82 -6.71 28.07
N GLN A 130 2.82 -5.43 27.74
CA GLN A 130 4.00 -4.56 27.97
C GLN A 130 4.40 -4.53 29.45
N GLN A 131 3.45 -4.66 30.37
CA GLN A 131 3.67 -4.75 31.81
C GLN A 131 4.36 -6.05 32.27
N ALA A 132 4.38 -7.10 31.44
CA ALA A 132 5.11 -8.35 31.71
C ALA A 132 6.60 -8.26 31.42
N VAL A 133 7.01 -7.18 30.73
CA VAL A 133 8.39 -6.99 30.30
C VAL A 133 9.22 -6.35 31.39
N VAL A 134 10.25 -7.05 31.83
CA VAL A 134 11.25 -6.54 32.78
C VAL A 134 12.47 -6.06 32.00
N ARG A 135 12.88 -4.83 32.26
CA ARG A 135 14.10 -4.26 31.70
C ARG A 135 15.16 -4.16 32.79
N ARG A 136 16.33 -4.78 32.54
CA ARG A 136 17.50 -4.66 33.42
C ARG A 136 18.68 -4.19 32.58
N ALA A 137 19.07 -2.95 32.77
CA ALA A 137 20.04 -2.26 31.94
C ALA A 137 19.64 -2.35 30.46
N GLU A 138 20.47 -2.93 29.62
CA GLU A 138 20.18 -3.11 28.18
C GLU A 138 19.46 -4.42 27.83
N LEU A 139 19.20 -5.26 28.83
CA LEU A 139 18.58 -6.57 28.63
C LEU A 139 17.07 -6.52 28.88
N THR A 140 16.33 -7.17 28.00
CA THR A 140 14.88 -7.29 28.12
C THR A 140 14.56 -8.76 28.43
N ALA A 141 13.71 -8.99 29.42
CA ALA A 141 13.34 -10.32 29.88
C ALA A 141 11.87 -10.40 30.28
N VAL A 142 11.36 -11.60 30.40
CA VAL A 142 10.05 -11.92 30.98
C VAL A 142 10.18 -13.09 31.96
N TYR A 143 9.27 -13.16 32.93
CA TYR A 143 9.17 -14.33 33.79
C TYR A 143 8.22 -15.35 33.18
N VAL A 144 8.75 -16.56 32.90
CA VAL A 144 7.99 -17.67 32.33
C VAL A 144 7.62 -18.64 33.46
N LEU A 145 6.33 -18.99 33.55
CA LEU A 145 5.85 -19.98 34.49
C LEU A 145 6.07 -21.39 33.95
N ARG A 146 6.85 -22.21 34.67
CA ARG A 146 6.94 -23.63 34.37
C ARG A 146 5.73 -24.39 34.96
N ALA A 147 5.43 -25.54 34.40
CA ALA A 147 4.30 -26.38 34.86
C ALA A 147 4.44 -26.79 36.34
N LYS A 148 5.67 -26.90 36.87
CA LYS A 148 5.97 -27.13 38.28
C LYS A 148 7.24 -26.34 38.60
N GLY A 149 7.14 -25.27 39.41
CA GLY A 149 8.30 -24.54 39.88
C GLY A 149 8.12 -23.02 39.95
N ALA A 150 9.14 -22.32 40.41
CA ALA A 150 9.21 -20.88 40.45
C ALA A 150 9.28 -20.28 39.04
N PRO A 151 8.82 -19.01 38.89
CA PRO A 151 9.00 -18.28 37.65
C PRO A 151 10.48 -18.21 37.26
N GLU A 152 10.76 -18.46 35.99
CA GLU A 152 12.12 -18.39 35.42
C GLU A 152 12.26 -17.11 34.61
N LEU A 153 13.29 -16.32 34.90
CA LEU A 153 13.63 -15.15 34.10
C LEU A 153 14.23 -15.61 32.78
N ARG A 154 13.62 -15.16 31.67
CA ARG A 154 14.09 -15.49 30.32
C ARG A 154 14.27 -14.24 29.49
N TYR A 155 15.45 -14.10 28.91
CA TYR A 155 15.75 -13.02 28.00
C TYR A 155 14.98 -13.16 26.69
N VAL A 156 14.40 -12.05 26.22
CA VAL A 156 13.60 -11.99 25.00
C VAL A 156 14.06 -10.84 24.12
N ARG A 157 13.89 -11.02 22.82
CA ARG A 157 14.04 -9.92 21.86
C ARG A 157 12.66 -9.44 21.47
N LEU A 158 12.41 -8.16 21.70
CA LEU A 158 11.14 -7.54 21.37
C LEU A 158 11.15 -6.98 19.94
N GLY A 159 9.97 -6.91 19.34
CA GLY A 159 9.65 -6.25 18.09
C GLY A 159 8.82 -4.99 18.32
N ASP A 160 7.82 -4.80 17.44
CA ASP A 160 6.97 -3.61 17.46
C ASP A 160 5.99 -3.61 18.65
N SER A 161 5.68 -2.42 19.14
CA SER A 161 4.63 -2.22 20.13
C SER A 161 3.26 -2.20 19.45
N LEU A 162 2.34 -3.03 19.96
CA LEU A 162 0.99 -3.23 19.42
C LEU A 162 -0.05 -2.81 20.46
N GLY A 163 -0.14 -1.52 20.73
CA GLY A 163 -1.04 -0.98 21.77
C GLY A 163 -0.59 -1.34 23.18
N SER A 164 -1.35 -2.16 23.92
CA SER A 164 -1.01 -2.66 25.27
C SER A 164 -0.01 -3.80 25.27
N ASP A 165 0.25 -4.40 24.10
CA ASP A 165 1.10 -5.57 23.93
C ASP A 165 2.36 -5.22 23.14
N VAL A 166 3.37 -6.06 23.26
CA VAL A 166 4.62 -5.95 22.51
C VAL A 166 4.92 -7.30 21.83
N GLU A 167 5.37 -7.24 20.59
CA GLU A 167 5.77 -8.42 19.83
C GLU A 167 7.06 -9.03 20.41
N VAL A 168 7.11 -10.36 20.49
CA VAL A 168 8.31 -11.11 20.87
C VAL A 168 8.86 -11.82 19.65
N LEU A 169 10.03 -11.37 19.19
CA LEU A 169 10.72 -11.94 18.02
C LEU A 169 11.50 -13.21 18.33
N ALA A 170 11.99 -13.34 19.58
CA ALA A 170 12.74 -14.51 20.02
C ALA A 170 12.74 -14.65 21.56
N GLY A 171 12.93 -15.88 22.06
CA GLY A 171 13.04 -16.16 23.49
C GLY A 171 11.80 -16.81 24.12
N LEU A 172 10.63 -16.75 23.47
CA LEU A 172 9.41 -17.42 23.93
C LEU A 172 8.86 -18.37 22.87
N ARG A 173 8.02 -19.29 23.31
CA ARG A 173 7.23 -20.18 22.45
C ARG A 173 5.74 -19.92 22.65
N ALA A 174 4.96 -20.15 21.60
CA ALA A 174 3.51 -20.06 21.69
C ALA A 174 2.95 -21.02 22.75
N GLY A 175 2.05 -20.53 23.60
CA GLY A 175 1.43 -21.30 24.67
C GLY A 175 2.20 -21.27 26.01
N GLU A 176 3.40 -20.68 26.08
CA GLU A 176 4.07 -20.46 27.37
C GLU A 176 3.32 -19.38 28.19
N ARG A 177 3.26 -19.58 29.49
CA ARG A 177 2.60 -18.65 30.43
C ARG A 177 3.63 -17.66 30.98
N VAL A 178 3.34 -16.39 30.89
CA VAL A 178 4.19 -15.32 31.43
C VAL A 178 3.52 -14.63 32.60
N VAL A 179 4.34 -14.13 33.55
CA VAL A 179 3.86 -13.32 34.67
C VAL A 179 3.61 -11.91 34.16
N THR A 180 2.39 -11.39 34.34
CA THR A 180 2.01 -10.07 33.83
C THR A 180 2.44 -8.91 34.74
N THR A 181 2.64 -9.16 36.03
CA THR A 181 3.08 -8.17 37.04
C THR A 181 4.28 -8.73 37.81
N PRO A 182 5.48 -8.66 37.25
CA PRO A 182 6.68 -9.28 37.86
C PRO A 182 7.22 -8.56 39.09
N GLU A 183 6.68 -7.37 39.43
CA GLU A 183 7.12 -6.53 40.55
C GLU A 183 6.15 -6.53 41.74
N ALA A 184 5.18 -7.44 41.75
CA ALA A 184 4.19 -7.58 42.84
C ALA A 184 4.62 -8.67 43.84
#